data_2ab162dd5798cc4bd2140b756a07ed57
#
_entry.id   2ab162dd5798cc4bd2140b756a07ed57
#
_cell.length_a   1.000
_cell.length_b   1.000
_cell.length_c   1.000
_cell.angle_alpha   90.00
_cell.angle_beta   90.00
_cell.angle_gamma   90.00
#
_symmetry.space_group_name_H-M   'P 1'
#
loop_
_entity.id
_entity.type
_entity.pdbx_description
1 polymer ?
#
loop_
_entity_poly.entity_id
_entity_poly.type
_entity_poly.pdbx_seq_one_letter_code
_entity_poly.pdbx_strand_id
1 'polypeptide(L)'
;LGDMDFKVTGTADGITACQMDIKVKGLSYEILVNALKQARAGRLHILEKLTDTIATPNADVKEHAPTMVTRRVPNEFIGALIGPGGKVIQEMQKETETTIVINEDPVTEEGIVEILGVGRVGIDAVMAKIDSILFKPT
;
A
#
# COMPACT_ATOMS: atom_id res chain seq x y z
N LEU A 1 15.36 9.91 -33.95
CA LEU A 1 16.26 9.39 -32.92
C LEU A 1 16.64 10.57 -32.03
N GLY A 2 16.22 10.58 -30.76
CA GLY A 2 16.48 11.67 -29.83
C GLY A 2 17.83 11.55 -29.14
N ASP A 3 18.38 12.68 -28.75
CA ASP A 3 19.66 12.76 -28.03
C ASP A 3 19.50 12.60 -26.50
N MET A 4 18.26 12.62 -26.02
CA MET A 4 17.91 12.52 -24.62
C MET A 4 16.56 11.82 -24.42
N ASP A 5 16.51 10.83 -23.55
CA ASP A 5 15.28 10.32 -22.98
C ASP A 5 15.03 11.04 -21.65
N PHE A 6 13.86 11.65 -21.51
CA PHE A 6 13.54 12.46 -20.34
C PHE A 6 12.15 12.12 -19.81
N LYS A 7 12.09 11.50 -18.64
CA LYS A 7 10.86 11.10 -17.96
C LYS A 7 10.72 11.86 -16.66
N VAL A 8 9.59 12.50 -16.47
CA VAL A 8 9.28 13.27 -15.26
C VAL A 8 7.93 12.84 -14.71
N THR A 9 7.91 12.39 -13.51
CA THR A 9 6.69 12.01 -12.78
C THR A 9 6.45 12.99 -11.65
N GLY A 10 5.19 13.27 -11.34
CA GLY A 10 4.84 14.16 -10.23
C GLY A 10 3.35 14.34 -10.05
N THR A 11 3.03 15.12 -9.02
CA THR A 11 1.68 15.58 -8.69
C THR A 11 1.41 16.96 -9.31
N ALA A 12 0.28 17.57 -9.00
CA ALA A 12 -0.01 18.96 -9.34
C ALA A 12 1.00 19.91 -8.69
N ASP A 13 1.47 19.59 -7.49
CA ASP A 13 2.34 20.46 -6.68
C ASP A 13 3.80 20.41 -7.09
N GLY A 14 4.28 19.24 -7.58
CA GLY A 14 5.70 19.13 -7.92
C GLY A 14 6.11 17.81 -8.55
N ILE A 15 7.42 17.69 -8.80
CA ILE A 15 8.07 16.51 -9.35
C ILE A 15 8.40 15.56 -8.20
N THR A 16 8.05 14.28 -8.37
CA THR A 16 8.36 13.20 -7.40
C THR A 16 9.46 12.27 -7.88
N ALA A 17 9.64 12.14 -9.20
CA ALA A 17 10.70 11.34 -9.78
C ALA A 17 11.12 11.89 -11.14
N CYS A 18 12.41 11.73 -11.48
CA CYS A 18 12.97 12.08 -12.76
C CYS A 18 13.98 11.01 -13.19
N GLN A 19 13.90 10.63 -14.46
CA GLN A 19 14.90 9.80 -15.11
C GLN A 19 15.36 10.49 -16.38
N MET A 20 16.67 10.60 -16.55
CA MET A 20 17.27 11.19 -17.74
C MET A 20 18.37 10.25 -18.27
N ASP A 21 18.34 10.00 -19.57
CA ASP A 21 19.35 9.23 -20.28
C ASP A 21 19.85 10.05 -21.45
N ILE A 22 21.14 10.40 -21.46
CA ILE A 22 21.77 11.31 -22.42
C ILE A 22 22.64 10.49 -23.35
N LYS A 23 22.46 10.69 -24.66
CA LYS A 23 23.26 10.05 -25.73
C LYS A 23 24.28 11.01 -26.37
N VAL A 24 24.42 12.21 -25.84
CA VAL A 24 25.34 13.25 -26.30
C VAL A 24 26.28 13.71 -25.17
N LYS A 25 27.33 14.43 -25.51
CA LYS A 25 28.29 14.96 -24.56
C LYS A 25 27.76 16.21 -23.85
N GLY A 26 26.90 16.00 -22.86
CA GLY A 26 26.35 17.05 -22.02
C GLY A 26 25.17 17.79 -22.65
N LEU A 27 24.47 18.54 -21.82
CA LEU A 27 23.33 19.38 -22.17
C LEU A 27 23.53 20.77 -21.58
N SER A 28 23.07 21.80 -22.29
CA SER A 28 23.06 23.16 -21.76
C SER A 28 22.00 23.28 -20.64
N TYR A 29 22.24 24.19 -19.71
CA TYR A 29 21.26 24.51 -18.66
C TYR A 29 19.90 24.98 -19.24
N GLU A 30 19.93 25.72 -20.34
CA GLU A 30 18.73 26.18 -21.02
C GLU A 30 17.86 25.02 -21.53
N ILE A 31 18.48 24.00 -22.13
CA ILE A 31 17.76 22.79 -22.59
C ILE A 31 17.08 22.08 -21.39
N LEU A 32 17.75 21.93 -20.27
CA LEU A 32 17.17 21.32 -19.06
C LEU A 32 16.00 22.13 -18.52
N VAL A 33 16.13 23.45 -18.43
CA VAL A 33 15.05 24.33 -17.98
C VAL A 33 13.83 24.23 -18.90
N ASN A 34 14.04 24.23 -20.21
CA ASN A 34 12.96 24.12 -21.19
C ASN A 34 12.30 22.73 -21.15
N ALA A 35 13.08 21.67 -21.01
CA ALA A 35 12.57 20.31 -20.83
C ALA A 35 11.66 20.19 -19.57
N LEU A 36 12.09 20.73 -18.44
CA LEU A 36 11.30 20.73 -17.20
C LEU A 36 10.01 21.55 -17.34
N LYS A 37 10.05 22.72 -18.01
CA LYS A 37 8.85 23.52 -18.28
C LYS A 37 7.85 22.77 -19.16
N GLN A 38 8.32 22.13 -20.23
CA GLN A 38 7.50 21.35 -21.14
C GLN A 38 6.93 20.11 -20.41
N ALA A 39 7.74 19.41 -19.63
CA ALA A 39 7.31 18.28 -18.84
C ALA A 39 6.24 18.67 -17.80
N ARG A 40 6.35 19.86 -17.19
CA ARG A 40 5.34 20.38 -16.29
C ARG A 40 3.99 20.59 -16.98
N ALA A 41 3.99 21.23 -18.13
CA ALA A 41 2.77 21.45 -18.90
C ALA A 41 2.11 20.13 -19.32
N GLY A 42 2.90 19.17 -19.82
CA GLY A 42 2.43 17.82 -20.16
C GLY A 42 1.87 17.06 -18.94
N ARG A 43 2.56 17.10 -17.81
CA ARG A 43 2.10 16.45 -16.57
C ARG A 43 0.77 17.00 -16.09
N LEU A 44 0.61 18.31 -16.05
CA LEU A 44 -0.64 18.94 -15.61
C LEU A 44 -1.80 18.59 -16.55
N HIS A 45 -1.56 18.57 -17.86
CA HIS A 45 -2.58 18.15 -18.83
C HIS A 45 -2.99 16.68 -18.63
N ILE A 46 -2.03 15.78 -18.41
CA ILE A 46 -2.33 14.36 -18.14
C ILE A 46 -3.09 14.19 -16.81
N LEU A 47 -2.67 14.90 -15.76
CA LEU A 47 -3.36 14.88 -14.48
C LEU A 47 -4.81 15.36 -14.58
N GLU A 48 -5.08 16.39 -15.38
CA GLU A 48 -6.45 16.82 -15.66
C GLU A 48 -7.29 15.67 -16.24
N LYS A 49 -6.78 14.97 -17.26
CA LYS A 49 -7.48 13.81 -17.85
C LYS A 49 -7.67 12.66 -16.88
N LEU A 50 -6.70 12.43 -16.00
CA LEU A 50 -6.84 11.43 -14.92
C LEU A 50 -7.95 11.80 -13.94
N THR A 51 -7.99 13.06 -13.49
CA THR A 51 -9.00 13.54 -12.54
C THR A 51 -10.39 13.67 -13.15
N ASP A 52 -10.51 13.95 -14.45
CA ASP A 52 -11.78 13.90 -15.18
C ASP A 52 -12.39 12.49 -15.18
N THR A 53 -11.55 11.46 -15.13
CA THR A 53 -11.99 10.06 -15.12
C THR A 53 -12.22 9.54 -13.70
N ILE A 54 -11.26 9.76 -12.80
CA ILE A 54 -11.34 9.37 -11.38
C ILE A 54 -10.75 10.51 -10.55
N ALA A 55 -11.63 11.31 -9.96
CA ALA A 55 -11.23 12.49 -9.17
C ALA A 55 -10.57 12.10 -7.84
N THR A 56 -11.05 11.02 -7.22
CA THR A 56 -10.55 10.51 -5.94
C THR A 56 -10.32 9.00 -6.04
N PRO A 57 -9.34 8.45 -5.31
CA PRO A 57 -9.16 7.00 -5.22
C PRO A 57 -10.43 6.31 -4.70
N ASN A 58 -10.69 5.10 -5.17
CA ASN A 58 -11.74 4.28 -4.59
C ASN A 58 -11.42 4.00 -3.11
N ALA A 59 -12.45 3.97 -2.27
CA ALA A 59 -12.28 3.72 -0.83
C ALA A 59 -11.72 2.33 -0.54
N ASP A 60 -11.99 1.38 -1.41
CA ASP A 60 -11.50 0.00 -1.29
C ASP A 60 -11.16 -0.60 -2.66
N VAL A 61 -10.45 -1.71 -2.66
CA VAL A 61 -10.16 -2.49 -3.86
C VAL A 61 -11.40 -3.27 -4.31
N LYS A 62 -11.37 -3.80 -5.54
CA LYS A 62 -12.46 -4.64 -6.05
C LYS A 62 -12.58 -5.93 -5.23
N GLU A 63 -13.81 -6.49 -5.13
CA GLU A 63 -14.12 -7.68 -4.33
C GLU A 63 -13.24 -8.90 -4.62
N HIS A 64 -12.78 -9.06 -5.86
CA HIS A 64 -11.91 -10.16 -6.29
C HIS A 64 -10.42 -9.85 -6.20
N ALA A 65 -10.05 -8.65 -5.76
CA ALA A 65 -8.65 -8.26 -5.63
C ALA A 65 -8.06 -8.73 -4.30
N PRO A 66 -6.81 -9.20 -4.28
CA PRO A 66 -6.10 -9.45 -3.05
C PRO A 66 -6.04 -8.19 -2.20
N THR A 67 -6.34 -8.33 -0.92
CA THR A 67 -6.36 -7.24 0.06
C THR A 67 -5.56 -7.63 1.28
N MET A 68 -4.82 -6.69 1.83
CA MET A 68 -4.12 -6.84 3.10
C MET A 68 -4.60 -5.76 4.07
N VAL A 69 -4.93 -6.19 5.28
CA VAL A 69 -5.28 -5.29 6.39
C VAL A 69 -4.32 -5.53 7.54
N THR A 70 -3.78 -4.47 8.09
CA THR A 70 -2.88 -4.52 9.25
C THR A 70 -3.63 -4.04 10.48
N ARG A 71 -3.50 -4.80 11.59
CA ARG A 71 -4.04 -4.42 12.88
C ARG A 71 -2.97 -4.52 13.96
N ARG A 72 -2.88 -3.53 14.82
CA ARG A 72 -2.05 -3.57 16.02
C ARG A 72 -2.85 -4.16 17.17
N VAL A 73 -2.21 -5.03 17.94
CA VAL A 73 -2.78 -5.68 19.13
C VAL A 73 -1.76 -5.60 20.27
N PRO A 74 -2.20 -5.47 21.54
CA PRO A 74 -1.28 -5.54 22.67
C PRO A 74 -0.55 -6.87 22.70
N ASN A 75 0.73 -6.85 23.07
CA ASN A 75 1.60 -8.04 23.06
C ASN A 75 1.03 -9.21 23.88
N GLU A 76 0.38 -8.92 24.99
CA GLU A 76 -0.26 -9.92 25.87
C GLU A 76 -1.30 -10.82 25.16
N PHE A 77 -1.89 -10.35 24.05
CA PHE A 77 -2.88 -11.11 23.29
C PHE A 77 -2.29 -11.95 22.14
N ILE A 78 -1.02 -11.75 21.79
CA ILE A 78 -0.36 -12.51 20.70
C ILE A 78 -0.45 -14.03 20.99
N GLY A 79 -0.15 -14.42 22.22
CA GLY A 79 -0.24 -15.83 22.62
C GLY A 79 -1.64 -16.42 22.48
N ALA A 80 -2.68 -15.64 22.79
CA ALA A 80 -4.07 -16.06 22.65
C ALA A 80 -4.51 -16.15 21.18
N LEU A 81 -4.02 -15.26 20.34
CA LEU A 81 -4.29 -15.24 18.89
C LEU A 81 -3.63 -16.44 18.17
N ILE A 82 -2.42 -16.79 18.57
CA ILE A 82 -1.70 -17.95 18.03
C ILE A 82 -2.32 -19.24 18.57
N GLY A 83 -2.58 -19.29 19.85
CA GLY A 83 -3.10 -20.46 20.57
C GLY A 83 -2.08 -21.59 20.77
N PRO A 84 -2.42 -22.62 21.54
CA PRO A 84 -1.53 -23.76 21.80
C PRO A 84 -1.12 -24.47 20.52
N GLY A 85 0.18 -24.48 20.23
CA GLY A 85 0.73 -25.08 19.01
C GLY A 85 0.23 -24.45 17.70
N GLY A 86 -0.22 -23.19 17.76
CA GLY A 86 -0.72 -22.47 16.57
C GLY A 86 -2.13 -22.85 16.14
N LYS A 87 -2.89 -23.60 16.94
CA LYS A 87 -4.22 -24.09 16.57
C LYS A 87 -5.21 -22.98 16.26
N VAL A 88 -5.26 -21.93 17.09
CA VAL A 88 -6.24 -20.85 16.94
C VAL A 88 -6.04 -20.09 15.64
N ILE A 89 -4.79 -19.70 15.34
CA ILE A 89 -4.49 -19.01 14.08
C ILE A 89 -4.72 -19.89 12.84
N GLN A 90 -4.39 -21.19 12.94
CA GLN A 90 -4.61 -22.12 11.82
C GLN A 90 -6.11 -22.35 11.55
N GLU A 91 -6.94 -22.48 12.59
CA GLU A 91 -8.38 -22.58 12.47
C GLU A 91 -8.98 -21.30 11.87
N MET A 92 -8.55 -20.13 12.38
CA MET A 92 -8.98 -18.84 11.80
C MET A 92 -8.68 -18.76 10.30
N GLN A 93 -7.45 -19.05 9.90
CA GLN A 93 -7.05 -19.00 8.50
C GLN A 93 -7.86 -19.96 7.63
N LYS A 94 -8.10 -21.18 8.12
CA LYS A 94 -8.86 -22.20 7.40
C LYS A 94 -10.33 -21.83 7.23
N GLU A 95 -10.97 -21.30 8.27
CA GLU A 95 -12.40 -20.97 8.25
C GLU A 95 -12.70 -19.71 7.43
N THR A 96 -11.76 -18.79 7.37
CA THR A 96 -11.94 -17.50 6.70
C THR A 96 -11.27 -17.40 5.33
N GLU A 97 -10.57 -18.47 4.93
CA GLU A 97 -9.78 -18.52 3.68
C GLU A 97 -8.78 -17.35 3.56
N THR A 98 -8.17 -16.98 4.70
CA THR A 98 -7.20 -15.89 4.78
C THR A 98 -5.83 -16.41 5.21
N THR A 99 -4.79 -15.60 4.97
CA THR A 99 -3.46 -15.80 5.54
C THR A 99 -3.23 -14.75 6.63
N ILE A 100 -2.82 -15.19 7.81
CA ILE A 100 -2.56 -14.30 8.94
C ILE A 100 -1.09 -14.42 9.33
N VAL A 101 -0.41 -13.28 9.37
CA VAL A 101 0.98 -13.16 9.83
C VAL A 101 1.00 -12.28 11.05
N ILE A 102 1.69 -12.71 12.10
CA ILE A 102 1.84 -11.93 13.34
C ILE A 102 3.33 -11.68 13.56
N ASN A 103 3.69 -10.40 13.61
CA ASN A 103 5.02 -9.92 13.92
C ASN A 103 4.97 -9.05 15.18
N GLU A 104 6.08 -8.92 15.88
CA GLU A 104 6.24 -7.96 16.98
C GLU A 104 6.92 -6.69 16.46
N ASP A 105 6.38 -5.54 16.86
CA ASP A 105 7.02 -4.26 16.60
C ASP A 105 8.17 -4.07 17.61
N PRO A 106 9.43 -3.99 17.17
CA PRO A 106 10.58 -3.91 18.09
C PRO A 106 10.65 -2.60 18.87
N VAL A 107 9.87 -1.59 18.50
CA VAL A 107 9.88 -0.26 19.13
C VAL A 107 8.72 -0.10 20.11
N THR A 108 7.53 -0.54 19.73
CA THR A 108 6.31 -0.37 20.55
C THR A 108 5.94 -1.60 21.36
N GLU A 109 6.63 -2.72 21.11
CA GLU A 109 6.32 -4.03 21.71
C GLU A 109 4.88 -4.49 21.47
N GLU A 110 4.22 -3.95 20.45
CA GLU A 110 2.88 -4.37 20.04
C GLU A 110 2.95 -5.50 18.99
N GLY A 111 1.93 -6.32 18.95
CA GLY A 111 1.73 -7.28 17.87
C GLY A 111 1.20 -6.58 16.62
N ILE A 112 1.86 -6.80 15.48
CA ILE A 112 1.39 -6.40 14.15
C ILE A 112 0.76 -7.62 13.50
N VAL A 113 -0.56 -7.61 13.36
CA VAL A 113 -1.33 -8.67 12.72
C VAL A 113 -1.65 -8.24 11.28
N GLU A 114 -1.09 -8.94 10.32
CA GLU A 114 -1.33 -8.74 8.89
C GLU A 114 -2.27 -9.83 8.40
N ILE A 115 -3.41 -9.43 7.84
CA ILE A 115 -4.46 -10.33 7.37
C ILE A 115 -4.57 -10.16 5.86
N LEU A 116 -4.27 -11.22 5.11
CA LEU A 116 -4.34 -11.25 3.66
C LEU A 116 -5.51 -12.13 3.22
N GLY A 117 -6.31 -11.64 2.29
CA GLY A 117 -7.44 -12.39 1.72
C GLY A 117 -7.87 -11.84 0.37
N VAL A 118 -8.78 -12.55 -0.27
CA VAL A 118 -9.44 -12.06 -1.49
C VAL A 118 -10.79 -11.47 -1.08
N GLY A 119 -10.96 -10.17 -1.34
CA GLY A 119 -12.12 -9.42 -0.86
C GLY A 119 -12.11 -9.16 0.64
N ARG A 120 -13.23 -8.68 1.17
CA ARG A 120 -13.37 -8.24 2.57
C ARG A 120 -13.96 -9.28 3.52
N VAL A 121 -14.78 -10.20 3.03
CA VAL A 121 -15.58 -11.11 3.88
C VAL A 121 -14.73 -11.91 4.86
N GLY A 122 -13.66 -12.56 4.36
CA GLY A 122 -12.75 -13.34 5.22
C GLY A 122 -11.98 -12.44 6.19
N ILE A 123 -11.50 -11.29 5.72
CA ILE A 123 -10.75 -10.32 6.53
C ILE A 123 -11.62 -9.78 7.68
N ASP A 124 -12.86 -9.39 7.39
CA ASP A 124 -13.78 -8.88 8.41
C ASP A 124 -14.17 -9.95 9.43
N ALA A 125 -14.28 -11.21 9.00
CA ALA A 125 -14.50 -12.35 9.91
C ALA A 125 -13.29 -12.55 10.85
N VAL A 126 -12.06 -12.43 10.36
CA VAL A 126 -10.83 -12.46 11.20
C VAL A 126 -10.83 -11.30 12.18
N MET A 127 -11.13 -10.09 11.72
CA MET A 127 -11.18 -8.90 12.55
C MET A 127 -12.17 -9.06 13.71
N ALA A 128 -13.37 -9.59 13.43
CA ALA A 128 -14.38 -9.88 14.46
C ALA A 128 -13.90 -10.93 15.47
N LYS A 129 -13.19 -11.97 15.03
CA LYS A 129 -12.59 -12.98 15.93
C LYS A 129 -11.49 -12.38 16.80
N ILE A 130 -10.62 -11.54 16.25
CA ILE A 130 -9.62 -10.81 17.01
C ILE A 130 -10.30 -9.94 18.07
N ASP A 131 -11.34 -9.20 17.73
CA ASP A 131 -12.10 -8.39 18.69
C ASP A 131 -12.69 -9.25 19.82
N SER A 132 -13.23 -10.41 19.49
CA SER A 132 -13.76 -11.33 20.51
C SER A 132 -12.72 -11.85 21.50
N ILE A 133 -11.46 -11.93 21.08
CA ILE A 133 -10.34 -12.34 21.95
C ILE A 133 -9.86 -11.17 22.79
N LEU A 134 -9.76 -9.96 22.21
CA LEU A 134 -9.31 -8.74 22.89
C LEU A 134 -10.31 -8.25 23.95
N PHE A 135 -11.61 -8.40 23.69
CA PHE A 135 -12.69 -7.89 24.55
C PHE A 135 -13.39 -8.97 25.37
N LYS A 136 -12.78 -10.15 25.56
CA LYS A 136 -13.30 -11.10 26.54
C LYS A 136 -13.17 -10.50 27.94
N PRO A 137 -14.28 -10.25 28.66
CA PRO A 137 -14.20 -9.88 30.06
C PRO A 137 -13.54 -11.03 30.81
N THR A 138 -12.51 -10.71 31.58
CA THR A 138 -11.86 -11.58 32.54
C THR A 138 -12.83 -11.96 33.66
#